data_809a377a17d5ff9f30f75cd3ec0ba78f
#
_entry.id   809a377a17d5ff9f30f75cd3ec0ba78f
#
_cell.length_a   1.000
_cell.length_b   1.000
_cell.length_c   1.000
_cell.angle_alpha   90.00
_cell.angle_beta   90.00
_cell.angle_gamma   90.00
#
_symmetry.space_group_name_H-M   'P 1'
#
loop_
_entity.id
_entity.type
_entity.pdbx_description
1 polymer ?
#
loop_
_entity_poly.entity_id
_entity_poly.type
_entity_poly.pdbx_seq_one_letter_code
_entity_poly.pdbx_strand_id
1 'polypeptide(L)'
;MDHHSHARPEEAVITHLDLDLLVDMEARRIEGKAAYFVKAPQADSIVFDTDGLEIKGVMLADGTSAPFTLGAPGLLGRALTVKIPKGTERVTIAYATGAEARALQWLTPQQTADKKHPFLFTQGQAILTRTW
;
A
#
# COMPACT_ATOMS: atom_id res chain seq x y z
N MET A 1 0.17 4.00 -21.42
CA MET A 1 0.94 3.34 -20.33
C MET A 1 1.48 4.45 -19.43
N ASP A 2 1.22 4.38 -18.12
CA ASP A 2 1.79 5.34 -17.16
C ASP A 2 3.23 4.93 -16.85
N HIS A 3 4.18 5.83 -17.13
CA HIS A 3 5.61 5.59 -16.87
C HIS A 3 5.99 5.77 -15.40
N HIS A 4 5.06 6.18 -14.54
CA HIS A 4 5.27 6.41 -13.11
C HIS A 4 4.66 5.33 -12.21
N SER A 5 4.13 4.27 -12.81
CA SER A 5 3.47 3.18 -12.10
C SER A 5 3.80 1.82 -12.73
N HIS A 6 3.83 0.78 -11.91
CA HIS A 6 3.89 -0.60 -12.35
C HIS A 6 2.50 -1.19 -12.64
N ALA A 7 1.43 -0.48 -12.25
CA ALA A 7 0.05 -0.95 -12.42
C ALA A 7 -0.31 -1.20 -13.89
N ARG A 8 -1.18 -2.18 -14.10
CA ARG A 8 -1.67 -2.61 -15.42
C ARG A 8 -3.19 -2.47 -15.48
N PRO A 9 -3.72 -1.26 -15.67
CA PRO A 9 -5.15 -1.01 -15.62
C PRO A 9 -5.93 -1.68 -16.76
N GLU A 10 -5.28 -2.04 -17.85
CA GLU A 10 -5.86 -2.82 -18.94
C GLU A 10 -6.15 -4.28 -18.57
N GLU A 11 -5.47 -4.82 -17.55
CA GLU A 11 -5.64 -6.19 -17.05
C GLU A 11 -6.55 -6.24 -15.81
N ALA A 12 -6.36 -5.31 -14.89
CA ALA A 12 -7.09 -5.24 -13.63
C ALA A 12 -7.28 -3.78 -13.19
N VAL A 13 -8.51 -3.42 -12.85
CA VAL A 13 -8.88 -2.06 -12.40
C VAL A 13 -9.33 -2.09 -10.96
N ILE A 14 -8.78 -1.19 -10.14
CA ILE A 14 -9.23 -0.95 -8.77
C ILE A 14 -10.45 -0.01 -8.83
N THR A 15 -11.54 -0.43 -8.21
CA THR A 15 -12.80 0.32 -8.19
C THR A 15 -13.10 0.97 -6.84
N HIS A 16 -12.53 0.43 -5.76
CA HIS A 16 -12.70 0.94 -4.40
C HIS A 16 -11.56 0.47 -3.52
N LEU A 17 -11.26 1.24 -2.48
CA LEU A 17 -10.24 0.92 -1.48
C LEU A 17 -10.79 1.22 -0.09
N ASP A 18 -10.76 0.22 0.80
CA ASP A 18 -10.97 0.39 2.23
C ASP A 18 -9.63 0.25 2.96
N LEU A 19 -9.31 1.22 3.81
CA LEU A 19 -8.11 1.23 4.64
C LEU A 19 -8.48 1.06 6.11
N ASP A 20 -7.85 0.09 6.77
CA ASP A 20 -7.86 -0.09 8.22
C ASP A 20 -6.44 0.12 8.72
N LEU A 21 -6.21 1.22 9.44
CA LEU A 21 -4.88 1.69 9.83
C LEU A 21 -4.74 1.78 11.34
N LEU A 22 -3.68 1.17 11.87
CA LEU A 22 -3.20 1.40 13.22
C LEU A 22 -1.97 2.31 13.17
N VAL A 23 -2.13 3.53 13.71
CA VAL A 23 -1.03 4.52 13.75
C VAL A 23 -0.35 4.43 15.11
N ASP A 24 0.91 4.04 15.13
CA ASP A 24 1.76 4.05 16.30
C ASP A 24 2.65 5.31 16.27
N MET A 25 2.26 6.31 17.06
CA MET A 25 2.96 7.59 17.14
C MET A 25 4.33 7.48 17.80
N GLU A 26 4.51 6.54 18.72
CA GLU A 26 5.76 6.31 19.43
C GLU A 26 6.78 5.59 18.54
N ALA A 27 6.36 4.51 17.90
CA ALA A 27 7.18 3.76 16.96
C ALA A 27 7.34 4.47 15.61
N ARG A 28 6.54 5.51 15.32
CA ARG A 28 6.48 6.20 14.02
C ARG A 28 6.23 5.22 12.88
N ARG A 29 5.19 4.43 13.03
CA ARG A 29 4.85 3.35 12.13
C ARG A 29 3.34 3.27 11.94
N ILE A 30 2.90 2.94 10.74
CA ILE A 30 1.53 2.56 10.45
C ILE A 30 1.52 1.06 10.13
N GLU A 31 0.62 0.32 10.77
CA GLU A 31 0.24 -1.02 10.36
C GLU A 31 -1.12 -0.94 9.68
N GLY A 32 -1.21 -1.46 8.46
CA GLY A 32 -2.39 -1.30 7.64
C GLY A 32 -2.92 -2.60 7.06
N LYS A 33 -4.21 -2.59 6.79
CA LYS A 33 -4.87 -3.52 5.88
C LYS A 33 -5.56 -2.70 4.80
N ALA A 34 -5.15 -2.92 3.55
CA ALA A 34 -5.73 -2.28 2.39
C ALA A 34 -6.57 -3.30 1.62
N ALA A 35 -7.89 -3.16 1.66
CA ALA A 35 -8.82 -3.99 0.90
C ALA A 35 -9.16 -3.30 -0.42
N TYR A 36 -8.63 -3.83 -1.51
CA TYR A 36 -8.88 -3.36 -2.86
C TYR A 36 -10.01 -4.14 -3.49
N PHE A 37 -11.04 -3.43 -3.95
CA PHE A 37 -12.08 -3.99 -4.80
C PHE A 37 -11.65 -3.84 -6.24
N VAL A 38 -11.63 -4.95 -6.99
CA VAL A 38 -11.02 -5.03 -8.31
C VAL A 38 -11.98 -5.60 -9.35
N LYS A 39 -11.79 -5.16 -10.59
CA LYS A 39 -12.36 -5.79 -11.78
C LYS A 39 -11.22 -6.38 -12.60
N ALA A 40 -11.13 -7.70 -12.60
CA ALA A 40 -10.07 -8.46 -13.26
C ALA A 40 -10.63 -9.76 -13.85
N PRO A 41 -11.55 -9.68 -14.85
CA PRO A 41 -12.33 -10.83 -15.28
C PRO A 41 -11.48 -11.94 -15.91
N GLN A 42 -10.35 -11.59 -16.52
CA GLN A 42 -9.46 -12.52 -17.22
C GLN A 42 -8.04 -12.54 -16.67
N ALA A 43 -7.69 -11.60 -15.79
CA ALA A 43 -6.35 -11.53 -15.23
C ALA A 43 -6.09 -12.67 -14.22
N ASP A 44 -4.89 -13.19 -14.24
CA ASP A 44 -4.37 -14.17 -13.27
C ASP A 44 -3.41 -13.52 -12.25
N SER A 45 -3.19 -12.23 -12.38
CA SER A 45 -2.38 -11.43 -11.48
C SER A 45 -2.81 -9.97 -11.47
N ILE A 46 -2.50 -9.28 -10.37
CA ILE A 46 -2.64 -7.83 -10.24
C ILE A 46 -1.34 -7.24 -9.69
N VAL A 47 -0.95 -6.08 -10.19
CA VAL A 47 0.29 -5.41 -9.81
C VAL A 47 -0.01 -4.12 -9.06
N PHE A 48 0.60 -3.96 -7.89
CA PHE A 48 0.53 -2.76 -7.06
C PHE A 48 1.90 -2.09 -6.97
N ASP A 49 1.88 -0.78 -6.83
CA ASP A 49 3.09 -0.02 -6.49
C ASP A 49 3.34 -0.05 -4.99
N THR A 50 4.59 -0.28 -4.59
CA THR A 50 5.05 -0.17 -3.21
C THR A 50 6.41 0.51 -3.16
N ASP A 51 6.70 1.19 -2.07
CA ASP A 51 8.04 1.74 -1.83
C ASP A 51 8.36 1.64 -0.33
N GLY A 52 9.24 0.70 0.01
CA GLY A 52 9.70 0.48 1.38
C GLY A 52 8.68 -0.15 2.33
N LEU A 53 7.55 -0.66 1.82
CA LEU A 53 6.56 -1.35 2.64
C LEU A 53 7.03 -2.75 3.02
N GLU A 54 6.74 -3.13 4.26
CA GLU A 54 6.81 -4.52 4.72
C GLU A 54 5.48 -5.20 4.41
N ILE A 55 5.46 -6.09 3.43
CA ILE A 55 4.25 -6.84 3.07
C ILE A 55 4.16 -8.07 3.97
N LYS A 56 3.15 -8.11 4.84
CA LYS A 56 2.93 -9.20 5.79
C LYS A 56 2.16 -10.36 5.20
N GLY A 57 1.28 -10.09 4.25
CA GLY A 57 0.50 -11.11 3.57
C GLY A 57 -0.56 -10.52 2.67
N VAL A 58 -1.11 -11.36 1.81
CA VAL A 58 -2.19 -11.00 0.90
C VAL A 58 -3.27 -12.05 1.00
N MET A 59 -4.52 -11.63 1.12
CA MET A 59 -5.70 -12.51 1.21
C MET A 59 -6.73 -12.17 0.14
N LEU A 60 -7.42 -13.21 -0.32
CA LEU A 60 -8.59 -13.11 -1.19
C LEU A 60 -9.88 -12.95 -0.36
N ALA A 61 -11.01 -12.71 -1.05
CA ALA A 61 -12.30 -12.49 -0.41
C ALA A 61 -12.78 -13.66 0.47
N ASP A 62 -12.40 -14.90 0.13
CA ASP A 62 -12.74 -16.11 0.88
C ASP A 62 -11.81 -16.37 2.09
N GLY A 63 -10.85 -15.49 2.34
CA GLY A 63 -9.87 -15.62 3.43
C GLY A 63 -8.65 -16.47 3.10
N THR A 64 -8.55 -17.01 1.88
CA THR A 64 -7.35 -17.76 1.45
C THR A 64 -6.19 -16.82 1.16
N SER A 65 -4.97 -17.28 1.42
CA SER A 65 -3.76 -16.53 1.08
C SER A 65 -3.50 -16.54 -0.42
N ALA A 66 -3.16 -15.37 -0.96
CA ALA A 66 -2.72 -15.23 -2.35
C ALA A 66 -1.21 -15.20 -2.42
N PRO A 67 -0.57 -15.98 -3.31
CA PRO A 67 0.86 -15.88 -3.55
C PRO A 67 1.21 -14.51 -4.12
N PHE A 68 2.33 -13.95 -3.66
CA PHE A 68 2.82 -12.66 -4.17
C PHE A 68 4.34 -12.65 -4.28
N THR A 69 4.84 -11.74 -5.10
CA THR A 69 6.27 -11.45 -5.23
C THR A 69 6.52 -9.95 -5.23
N LEU A 70 7.63 -9.55 -4.61
CA LEU A 70 8.14 -8.18 -4.70
C LEU A 70 9.25 -8.12 -5.75
N GLY A 71 9.11 -7.24 -6.72
CA GLY A 71 10.11 -6.98 -7.74
C GLY A 71 11.40 -6.37 -7.18
N ALA A 72 12.39 -6.17 -8.03
CA ALA A 72 13.62 -5.49 -7.66
C ALA A 72 13.36 -4.03 -7.25
N PRO A 73 14.17 -3.47 -6.32
CA PRO A 73 14.11 -2.05 -6.00
C PRO A 73 14.44 -1.19 -7.22
N GLY A 74 13.74 -0.07 -7.38
CA GLY A 74 13.97 0.88 -8.46
C GLY A 74 13.48 2.29 -8.11
N LEU A 75 13.57 3.19 -9.07
CA LEU A 75 13.14 4.59 -8.88
C LEU A 75 11.63 4.71 -8.55
N LEU A 76 10.83 3.78 -9.03
CA LEU A 76 9.39 3.72 -8.78
C LEU A 76 9.04 2.86 -7.56
N GLY A 77 10.02 2.47 -6.74
CA GLY A 77 9.84 1.50 -5.68
C GLY A 77 9.89 0.06 -6.20
N ARG A 78 9.08 -0.81 -5.63
CA ARG A 78 9.03 -2.25 -5.98
C ARG A 78 7.61 -2.62 -6.41
N ALA A 79 7.50 -3.31 -7.54
CA ALA A 79 6.22 -3.87 -7.96
C ALA A 79 5.83 -5.03 -7.04
N LEU A 80 4.64 -4.98 -6.44
CA LEU A 80 4.03 -6.10 -5.74
C LEU A 80 3.09 -6.81 -6.72
N THR A 81 3.48 -7.99 -7.17
CA THR A 81 2.66 -8.81 -8.05
C THR A 81 1.94 -9.88 -7.23
N VAL A 82 0.63 -9.84 -7.24
CA VAL A 82 -0.24 -10.80 -6.55
C VAL A 82 -0.88 -11.73 -7.55
N LYS A 83 -0.75 -13.05 -7.35
CA LYS A 83 -1.47 -14.04 -8.16
C LYS A 83 -2.91 -14.14 -7.67
N ILE A 84 -3.84 -14.06 -8.59
CA ILE A 84 -5.27 -14.09 -8.30
C ILE A 84 -5.99 -15.10 -9.21
N PRO A 85 -7.03 -15.79 -8.73
CA PRO A 85 -7.94 -16.51 -9.61
C PRO A 85 -8.67 -15.56 -10.56
N LYS A 86 -9.00 -16.00 -11.75
CA LYS A 86 -9.83 -15.23 -12.68
C LYS A 86 -11.16 -14.86 -12.03
N GLY A 87 -11.62 -13.63 -12.23
CA GLY A 87 -12.85 -13.12 -11.62
C GLY A 87 -12.71 -12.72 -10.16
N THR A 88 -11.49 -12.59 -9.64
CA THR A 88 -11.26 -12.04 -8.29
C THR A 88 -11.83 -10.63 -8.17
N GLU A 89 -12.62 -10.40 -7.12
CA GLU A 89 -13.28 -9.10 -6.88
C GLU A 89 -12.67 -8.33 -5.70
N ARG A 90 -11.90 -8.98 -4.83
CA ARG A 90 -11.25 -8.34 -3.67
C ARG A 90 -9.91 -8.95 -3.34
N VAL A 91 -8.93 -8.08 -3.09
CA VAL A 91 -7.59 -8.42 -2.62
C VAL A 91 -7.29 -7.57 -1.40
N THR A 92 -6.93 -8.18 -0.28
CA THR A 92 -6.57 -7.48 0.96
C THR A 92 -5.09 -7.67 1.24
N ILE A 93 -4.35 -6.56 1.34
CA ILE A 93 -2.92 -6.54 1.63
C ILE A 93 -2.72 -6.10 3.07
N ALA A 94 -2.07 -6.94 3.88
CA ALA A 94 -1.61 -6.58 5.21
C ALA A 94 -0.14 -6.12 5.12
N TYR A 95 0.15 -4.93 5.66
CA TYR A 95 1.46 -4.30 5.51
C TYR A 95 1.82 -3.43 6.71
N ALA A 96 3.07 -3.01 6.76
CA ALA A 96 3.52 -1.94 7.64
C ALA A 96 4.43 -0.98 6.88
N THR A 97 4.43 0.28 7.31
CA THR A 97 5.31 1.30 6.73
C THR A 97 6.75 1.12 7.20
N GLY A 98 7.70 1.45 6.33
CA GLY A 98 9.12 1.55 6.69
C GLY A 98 9.44 2.87 7.41
N ALA A 99 10.63 2.92 8.03
CA ALA A 99 11.11 4.13 8.69
C ALA A 99 11.33 5.31 7.74
N GLU A 100 11.56 5.01 6.46
CA GLU A 100 11.83 5.99 5.40
C GLU A 100 10.60 6.31 4.54
N ALA A 101 9.38 6.07 5.07
CA ALA A 101 8.14 6.37 4.35
C ALA A 101 7.99 7.86 4.09
N ARG A 102 8.37 8.29 2.89
CA ARG A 102 8.50 9.71 2.52
C ARG A 102 7.19 10.50 2.52
N ALA A 103 6.06 9.80 2.36
CA ALA A 103 4.74 10.42 2.45
C ALA A 103 4.33 10.74 3.89
N LEU A 104 5.02 10.20 4.89
CA LEU A 104 4.71 10.36 6.31
C LEU A 104 5.68 11.32 6.96
N GLN A 105 5.16 12.36 7.61
CA GLN A 105 5.94 13.31 8.39
C GLN A 105 5.50 13.24 9.86
N TRP A 106 6.38 12.73 10.70
CA TRP A 106 6.16 12.56 12.11
C TRP A 106 6.71 13.77 12.87
N LEU A 107 5.82 14.58 13.42
CA LEU A 107 6.18 15.77 14.20
C LEU A 107 6.23 15.45 15.68
N THR A 108 7.34 15.84 16.33
CA THR A 108 7.45 15.77 17.80
C THR A 108 6.53 16.79 18.46
N PRO A 109 6.18 16.63 19.78
CA PRO A 109 5.42 17.66 20.48
C PRO A 109 6.00 19.08 20.36
N GLN A 110 7.33 19.22 20.35
CA GLN A 110 8.00 20.52 20.23
C GLN A 110 7.75 21.20 18.87
N GLN A 111 7.43 20.45 17.85
CA GLN A 111 7.15 20.93 16.51
C GLN A 111 5.65 21.26 16.29
N THR A 112 4.80 20.99 17.27
CA THR A 112 3.36 21.25 17.21
C THR A 112 2.99 22.55 17.93
N ALA A 113 1.80 23.08 17.63
CA ALA A 113 1.36 24.36 18.19
C ALA A 113 1.15 24.30 19.71
N ASP A 114 0.62 23.20 20.23
CA ASP A 114 0.35 23.03 21.66
C ASP A 114 1.58 22.59 22.47
N LYS A 115 2.68 22.17 21.80
CA LYS A 115 3.90 21.65 22.41
C LYS A 115 3.70 20.42 23.32
N LYS A 116 2.55 19.76 23.24
CA LYS A 116 2.16 18.65 24.11
C LYS A 116 1.97 17.33 23.38
N HIS A 117 1.41 17.38 22.19
CA HIS A 117 1.02 16.18 21.45
C HIS A 117 1.82 16.04 20.15
N PRO A 118 2.26 14.83 19.80
CA PRO A 118 2.85 14.57 18.48
C PRO A 118 1.79 14.68 17.39
N PHE A 119 2.23 14.81 16.15
CA PHE A 119 1.34 14.91 15.00
C PHE A 119 1.90 14.12 13.81
N LEU A 120 1.03 13.46 13.06
CA LEU A 120 1.36 12.83 11.80
C LEU A 120 0.71 13.61 10.66
N PHE A 121 1.52 14.05 9.71
CA PHE A 121 1.08 14.65 8.46
C PHE A 121 1.42 13.75 7.27
N THR A 122 0.51 13.60 6.31
CA THR A 122 0.74 12.80 5.12
C THR A 122 0.68 13.65 3.86
N GLN A 123 1.60 13.44 2.93
CA GLN A 123 1.62 14.07 1.62
C GLN A 123 2.07 13.07 0.55
N GLY A 124 1.12 12.66 -0.30
CA GLY A 124 1.32 11.61 -1.30
C GLY A 124 1.72 12.06 -2.69
N GLN A 125 1.81 13.36 -2.95
CA GLN A 125 2.17 13.91 -4.26
C GLN A 125 3.66 13.66 -4.61
N ALA A 126 4.02 13.32 -5.83
CA ALA A 126 3.24 12.86 -6.96
C ALA A 126 2.96 11.34 -6.87
N ILE A 127 3.94 10.54 -6.45
CA ILE A 127 3.89 9.08 -6.38
C ILE A 127 4.16 8.53 -4.98
N LEU A 128 4.24 9.39 -3.96
CA LEU A 128 4.68 9.00 -2.61
C LEU A 128 3.63 8.19 -1.83
N THR A 129 2.36 8.17 -2.26
CA THR A 129 1.30 7.37 -1.62
C THR A 129 1.66 5.89 -1.53
N ARG A 130 2.50 5.38 -2.43
CA ARG A 130 3.01 4.00 -2.40
C ARG A 130 3.91 3.66 -1.21
N THR A 131 4.24 4.64 -0.37
CA THR A 131 5.07 4.48 0.84
C THR A 131 4.26 4.20 2.11
N TRP A 132 2.91 4.24 2.01
CA TRP A 132 2.01 3.98 3.13
C TRP A 132 0.66 3.41 2.75
#